data_215599c3a2984afd7ae4f68c603f9277
#
_entry.id   215599c3a2984afd7ae4f68c603f9277
#
_cell.length_a   1.000
_cell.length_b   1.000
_cell.length_c   1.000
_cell.angle_alpha   90.00
_cell.angle_beta   90.00
_cell.angle_gamma   90.00
#
_symmetry.space_group_name_H-M   'P 1'
#
loop_
_entity.id
_entity.type
_entity.pdbx_description
1 polymer ?
#
loop_
_entity_poly.entity_id
_entity_poly.type
_entity_poly.pdbx_seq_one_letter_code
_entity_poly.pdbx_strand_id
1 'polypeptide(L)'
;LGDVYKRQDLAIPVVKGRKTDKEKFAGAVNTYTIECMMHDHKALQSGTSHYFGDGFARAFDITYTDKNNQQAYPHQTSWGMSTRVIGGLIMTHGDNNGLVLPPHVAPIQVIIVPVAQHKEGVLDKAAELYKALAAKGIRVKLDDSDNSPGWKFAQYEMKGIPVRIEIGPKDIEAGQCVVATRFNGEKQTVALDENYKALCDTVSDLLENVVPQGMFRKALENRTNKTYVCQTMDEITKALEEKGDGFVEAMWCGDEACEDKVKEVTGVGSRCIPLEQKHISDKCVCCGKPAKHMVLWGKAY
;
A
#
# COMPACT_ATOMS: atom_id res chain seq x y z
N LEU A 1 -1.01 11.96 8.28
CA LEU A 1 -0.24 10.86 8.89
C LEU A 1 -0.49 9.53 8.17
N GLY A 2 -1.75 9.05 8.03
CA GLY A 2 -2.03 7.76 7.38
C GLY A 2 -1.57 7.65 5.91
N ASP A 3 -1.53 8.74 5.17
CA ASP A 3 -1.03 8.79 3.78
C ASP A 3 0.49 8.60 3.74
N VAL A 4 1.23 9.22 4.65
CA VAL A 4 2.70 9.15 4.72
C VAL A 4 3.13 7.70 4.96
N TYR A 5 2.60 7.04 5.99
CA TYR A 5 2.94 5.66 6.29
C TYR A 5 2.59 4.69 5.16
N LYS A 6 1.47 4.90 4.47
CA LYS A 6 1.10 4.04 3.34
C LYS A 6 2.01 4.19 2.14
N ARG A 7 2.43 5.41 1.83
CA ARG A 7 3.37 5.65 0.74
C ARG A 7 4.77 5.18 1.07
N GLN A 8 5.25 5.50 2.26
CA GLN A 8 6.63 5.25 2.66
C GLN A 8 6.82 3.80 3.14
N ASP A 9 5.98 3.33 4.07
CA ASP A 9 6.20 2.04 4.72
C ASP A 9 5.52 0.89 4.01
N LEU A 10 4.33 1.12 3.40
CA LEU A 10 3.55 0.09 2.72
C LEU A 10 3.65 0.14 1.19
N ALA A 11 4.27 1.17 0.63
CA ALA A 11 4.38 1.38 -0.82
C ALA A 11 3.02 1.37 -1.56
N ILE A 12 1.92 1.80 -0.90
CA ILE A 12 0.57 1.79 -1.44
C ILE A 12 0.15 3.21 -1.87
N PRO A 13 -0.12 3.45 -3.16
CA PRO A 13 -0.69 4.71 -3.62
C PRO A 13 -2.16 4.81 -3.20
N VAL A 14 -2.53 5.92 -2.55
CA VAL A 14 -3.90 6.15 -2.04
C VAL A 14 -4.52 7.40 -2.65
N VAL A 15 -5.86 7.42 -2.71
CA VAL A 15 -6.65 8.62 -2.97
C VAL A 15 -7.23 9.12 -1.66
N LYS A 16 -6.95 10.38 -1.33
CA LYS A 16 -7.47 11.05 -0.12
C LYS A 16 -8.74 11.80 -0.47
N GLY A 17 -9.77 11.66 0.33
CA GLY A 17 -11.02 12.35 0.09
C GLY A 17 -11.93 12.42 1.29
N ARG A 18 -13.01 13.18 1.13
CA ARG A 18 -14.12 13.25 2.10
C ARG A 18 -15.22 12.28 1.65
N LYS A 19 -15.83 11.58 2.60
CA LYS A 19 -17.02 10.78 2.33
C LYS A 19 -18.22 11.69 1.99
N THR A 20 -19.13 11.19 1.16
CA THR A 20 -20.44 11.82 0.96
C THR A 20 -21.23 11.82 2.28
N ASP A 21 -22.27 12.62 2.38
CA ASP A 21 -23.11 12.67 3.57
C ASP A 21 -23.78 11.32 3.87
N LYS A 22 -24.04 10.53 2.84
CA LYS A 22 -24.56 9.17 2.94
C LYS A 22 -23.52 8.17 3.49
N GLU A 23 -22.28 8.25 3.02
CA GLU A 23 -21.24 7.28 3.33
C GLU A 23 -20.38 7.68 4.55
N LYS A 24 -20.60 8.86 5.13
CA LYS A 24 -19.88 9.28 6.34
C LYS A 24 -20.30 8.44 7.55
N PHE A 25 -19.42 8.35 8.53
CA PHE A 25 -19.69 7.68 9.80
C PHE A 25 -20.89 8.35 10.51
N ALA A 26 -21.81 7.54 11.03
CA ALA A 26 -22.98 8.03 11.74
C ALA A 26 -22.59 8.92 12.94
N GLY A 27 -23.15 10.12 13.03
CA GLY A 27 -22.82 11.10 14.04
C GLY A 27 -21.59 11.96 13.73
N ALA A 28 -20.84 11.68 12.67
CA ALA A 28 -19.76 12.55 12.27
C ALA A 28 -20.26 13.76 11.46
N VAL A 29 -19.68 14.93 11.72
CA VAL A 29 -19.84 16.11 10.89
C VAL A 29 -19.17 15.89 9.55
N ASN A 30 -17.92 15.40 9.58
CA ASN A 30 -17.16 15.02 8.39
C ASN A 30 -16.42 13.69 8.62
N THR A 31 -16.33 12.89 7.59
CA THR A 31 -15.49 11.71 7.52
C THR A 31 -14.53 11.83 6.35
N TYR A 32 -13.24 11.79 6.62
CA TYR A 32 -12.20 11.68 5.61
C TYR A 32 -11.74 10.24 5.50
N THR A 33 -11.32 9.86 4.31
CA THR A 33 -10.90 8.49 3.97
C THR A 33 -9.65 8.48 3.12
N ILE A 34 -8.95 7.37 3.16
CA ILE A 34 -7.90 7.01 2.21
C ILE A 34 -8.32 5.71 1.52
N GLU A 35 -8.48 5.79 0.19
CA GLU A 35 -8.91 4.69 -0.65
C GLU A 35 -7.74 4.15 -1.46
N CYS A 36 -7.55 2.84 -1.51
CA CYS A 36 -6.58 2.18 -2.36
C CYS A 36 -7.25 1.22 -3.34
N MET A 37 -6.56 0.94 -4.45
CA MET A 37 -6.96 -0.05 -5.42
C MET A 37 -6.17 -1.33 -5.19
N MET A 38 -6.87 -2.46 -5.16
CA MET A 38 -6.30 -3.79 -5.05
C MET A 38 -5.93 -4.34 -6.43
N HIS A 39 -5.24 -5.49 -6.49
CA HIS A 39 -4.83 -6.09 -7.76
C HIS A 39 -6.01 -6.56 -8.63
N ASP A 40 -7.16 -6.86 -8.02
CA ASP A 40 -8.42 -7.19 -8.70
C ASP A 40 -9.23 -5.93 -9.06
N HIS A 41 -8.63 -4.75 -8.92
CA HIS A 41 -9.14 -3.42 -9.26
C HIS A 41 -10.31 -2.94 -8.42
N LYS A 42 -10.66 -3.64 -7.33
CA LYS A 42 -11.65 -3.16 -6.37
C LYS A 42 -11.04 -2.16 -5.39
N ALA A 43 -11.93 -1.34 -4.84
CA ALA A 43 -11.58 -0.33 -3.84
C ALA A 43 -11.47 -0.93 -2.44
N LEU A 44 -10.46 -0.53 -1.70
CA LEU A 44 -10.34 -0.79 -0.28
C LEU A 44 -10.23 0.51 0.50
N GLN A 45 -11.17 0.75 1.42
CA GLN A 45 -11.04 1.80 2.42
C GLN A 45 -9.97 1.39 3.42
N SER A 46 -8.86 2.08 3.42
CA SER A 46 -7.67 1.66 4.16
C SER A 46 -7.38 2.50 5.41
N GLY A 47 -8.19 3.50 5.67
CA GLY A 47 -8.17 4.29 6.90
C GLY A 47 -9.17 5.42 6.85
N THR A 48 -9.63 5.88 8.01
CA THR A 48 -10.58 6.99 8.16
C THR A 48 -10.17 7.96 9.24
N SER A 49 -10.64 9.19 9.11
CA SER A 49 -10.57 10.21 10.14
C SER A 49 -11.93 10.89 10.23
N HIS A 50 -12.47 10.97 11.43
CA HIS A 50 -13.80 11.51 11.70
C HIS A 50 -13.68 12.78 12.54
N TYR A 51 -14.46 13.77 12.19
CA TYR A 51 -14.70 14.96 13.02
C TYR A 51 -16.14 14.93 13.50
N PHE A 52 -16.36 14.87 14.80
CA PHE A 52 -17.68 14.74 15.42
C PHE A 52 -18.25 16.07 15.89
N GLY A 53 -17.46 17.16 15.86
CA GLY A 53 -17.83 18.38 16.54
C GLY A 53 -17.99 18.12 18.05
N ASP A 54 -19.00 18.70 18.65
CA ASP A 54 -19.34 18.51 20.05
C ASP A 54 -20.57 17.59 20.30
N GLY A 55 -21.07 16.94 19.23
CA GLY A 55 -22.31 16.16 19.29
C GLY A 55 -22.28 15.03 20.32
N PHE A 56 -21.24 14.21 20.34
CA PHE A 56 -21.11 13.14 21.34
C PHE A 56 -20.81 13.69 22.73
N ALA A 57 -20.05 14.79 22.86
CA ALA A 57 -19.79 15.41 24.13
C ALA A 57 -21.10 15.91 24.78
N ARG A 58 -22.00 16.50 23.99
CA ARG A 58 -23.33 16.89 24.45
C ARG A 58 -24.22 15.72 24.84
N ALA A 59 -24.22 14.67 23.99
CA ALA A 59 -25.05 13.48 24.23
C ALA A 59 -24.66 12.73 25.52
N PHE A 60 -23.39 12.76 25.90
CA PHE A 60 -22.86 12.11 27.11
C PHE A 60 -22.57 13.09 28.25
N ASP A 61 -22.91 14.38 28.08
CA ASP A 61 -22.66 15.45 29.02
C ASP A 61 -21.21 15.56 29.51
N ILE A 62 -20.27 15.41 28.54
CA ILE A 62 -18.84 15.53 28.78
C ILE A 62 -18.44 16.98 28.61
N THR A 63 -18.15 17.67 29.73
CA THR A 63 -17.78 19.09 29.74
C THR A 63 -16.35 19.31 30.21
N TYR A 64 -15.79 20.46 29.90
CA TYR A 64 -14.53 20.96 30.45
C TYR A 64 -14.65 22.45 30.80
N THR A 65 -13.81 22.94 31.69
CA THR A 65 -13.72 24.35 32.00
C THR A 65 -12.77 25.04 31.01
N ASP A 66 -13.27 25.99 30.25
CA ASP A 66 -12.48 26.73 29.25
C ASP A 66 -11.57 27.80 29.92
N LYS A 67 -10.78 28.49 29.10
CA LYS A 67 -9.86 29.55 29.55
C LYS A 67 -10.55 30.76 30.18
N ASN A 68 -11.85 30.91 30.00
CA ASN A 68 -12.68 31.96 30.60
C ASN A 68 -13.43 31.47 31.86
N ASN A 69 -13.06 30.31 32.38
CA ASN A 69 -13.66 29.65 33.53
C ASN A 69 -15.16 29.31 33.33
N GLN A 70 -15.54 28.99 32.09
CA GLN A 70 -16.90 28.57 31.73
C GLN A 70 -16.93 27.11 31.32
N GLN A 71 -18.08 26.43 31.59
CA GLN A 71 -18.27 25.05 31.10
C GLN A 71 -18.52 25.04 29.59
N ALA A 72 -17.79 24.21 28.88
CA ALA A 72 -17.89 24.03 27.43
C ALA A 72 -17.84 22.54 27.06
N TYR A 73 -18.43 22.18 25.93
CA TYR A 73 -18.36 20.85 25.38
C TYR A 73 -17.14 20.71 24.44
N PRO A 74 -16.27 19.69 24.62
CA PRO A 74 -15.13 19.50 23.75
C PRO A 74 -15.55 19.02 22.36
N HIS A 75 -14.83 19.49 21.35
CA HIS A 75 -14.89 18.91 20.02
C HIS A 75 -14.07 17.62 19.96
N GLN A 76 -14.58 16.63 19.26
CA GLN A 76 -13.98 15.31 19.20
C GLN A 76 -13.57 14.93 17.80
N THR A 77 -12.44 14.28 17.69
CA THR A 77 -11.96 13.63 16.48
C THR A 77 -11.61 12.17 16.78
N SER A 78 -11.76 11.31 15.78
CA SER A 78 -11.29 9.94 15.83
C SER A 78 -10.65 9.61 14.51
N TRP A 79 -9.60 8.82 14.54
CA TRP A 79 -8.99 8.29 13.34
C TRP A 79 -8.46 6.89 13.62
N GLY A 80 -8.46 6.06 12.60
CA GLY A 80 -8.09 4.68 12.77
C GLY A 80 -7.75 3.98 11.48
N MET A 81 -6.98 2.92 11.68
CA MET A 81 -6.57 1.97 10.67
C MET A 81 -6.71 0.59 11.28
N SER A 82 -7.43 -0.31 10.62
CA SER A 82 -7.65 -1.68 11.13
C SER A 82 -6.69 -2.66 10.49
N THR A 83 -6.69 -3.91 10.97
CA THR A 83 -5.97 -5.05 10.38
C THR A 83 -6.34 -5.33 8.92
N ARG A 84 -7.43 -4.73 8.40
CA ARG A 84 -7.77 -4.73 6.97
C ARG A 84 -6.60 -4.27 6.09
N VAL A 85 -5.73 -3.40 6.59
CA VAL A 85 -4.55 -2.92 5.87
C VAL A 85 -3.55 -4.04 5.57
N ILE A 86 -3.47 -5.08 6.40
CA ILE A 86 -2.66 -6.27 6.10
C ILE A 86 -3.19 -6.95 4.83
N GLY A 87 -4.51 -7.14 4.74
CA GLY A 87 -5.15 -7.62 3.51
C GLY A 87 -4.87 -6.69 2.32
N GLY A 88 -4.96 -5.37 2.54
CA GLY A 88 -4.63 -4.37 1.53
C GLY A 88 -3.19 -4.46 1.01
N LEU A 89 -2.22 -4.69 1.91
CA LEU A 89 -0.82 -4.91 1.54
C LEU A 89 -0.65 -6.14 0.64
N ILE A 90 -1.24 -7.26 1.08
CA ILE A 90 -1.19 -8.53 0.33
C ILE A 90 -1.82 -8.38 -1.04
N MET A 91 -3.02 -7.79 -1.10
CA MET A 91 -3.79 -7.61 -2.32
C MET A 91 -3.22 -6.55 -3.27
N THR A 92 -2.37 -5.64 -2.78
CA THR A 92 -1.71 -4.64 -3.64
C THR A 92 -0.43 -5.19 -4.27
N HIS A 93 0.38 -5.93 -3.50
CA HIS A 93 1.74 -6.28 -3.91
C HIS A 93 1.97 -7.76 -4.16
N GLY A 94 1.20 -8.65 -3.53
CA GLY A 94 1.34 -10.10 -3.69
C GLY A 94 1.16 -10.56 -5.13
N ASP A 95 1.74 -11.70 -5.44
CA ASP A 95 1.65 -12.37 -6.74
C ASP A 95 1.39 -13.87 -6.59
N ASN A 96 1.43 -14.62 -7.69
CA ASN A 96 1.17 -16.07 -7.67
C ASN A 96 2.22 -16.87 -6.90
N ASN A 97 3.39 -16.29 -6.63
CA ASN A 97 4.46 -16.94 -5.88
C ASN A 97 4.37 -16.66 -4.37
N GLY A 98 3.51 -15.74 -3.95
CA GLY A 98 3.27 -15.43 -2.55
C GLY A 98 3.30 -13.95 -2.20
N LEU A 99 3.73 -13.65 -0.97
CA LEU A 99 3.83 -12.28 -0.48
C LEU A 99 4.94 -11.50 -1.20
N VAL A 100 4.75 -10.19 -1.29
CA VAL A 100 5.80 -9.21 -1.65
C VAL A 100 5.74 -8.12 -0.58
N LEU A 101 6.70 -8.12 0.33
CA LEU A 101 6.68 -7.22 1.48
C LEU A 101 7.56 -6.00 1.24
N PRO A 102 7.04 -4.79 1.50
CA PRO A 102 7.90 -3.60 1.58
C PRO A 102 8.95 -3.76 2.68
N PRO A 103 10.19 -3.32 2.45
CA PRO A 103 11.29 -3.51 3.40
C PRO A 103 11.01 -2.97 4.81
N HIS A 104 10.32 -1.84 4.94
CA HIS A 104 10.06 -1.22 6.25
C HIS A 104 9.23 -2.12 7.17
N VAL A 105 8.25 -2.85 6.63
CA VAL A 105 7.35 -3.72 7.41
C VAL A 105 7.73 -5.20 7.39
N ALA A 106 8.69 -5.60 6.55
CA ALA A 106 9.13 -6.98 6.46
C ALA A 106 9.82 -7.42 7.76
N PRO A 107 9.37 -8.49 8.45
CA PRO A 107 10.05 -8.99 9.67
C PRO A 107 11.51 -9.39 9.41
N ILE A 108 11.79 -9.91 8.21
CA ILE A 108 13.10 -10.22 7.68
C ILE A 108 13.25 -9.41 6.40
N GLN A 109 14.27 -8.55 6.34
CA GLN A 109 14.53 -7.72 5.16
C GLN A 109 15.44 -8.45 4.16
N VAL A 110 16.38 -9.23 4.69
CA VAL A 110 17.37 -9.96 3.90
C VAL A 110 17.45 -11.39 4.37
N ILE A 111 17.39 -12.33 3.42
CA ILE A 111 17.71 -13.72 3.67
C ILE A 111 19.02 -14.10 2.97
N ILE A 112 19.95 -14.69 3.70
CA ILE A 112 21.17 -15.25 3.13
C ILE A 112 20.97 -16.75 2.97
N VAL A 113 21.15 -17.25 1.74
CA VAL A 113 21.00 -18.66 1.38
C VAL A 113 22.35 -19.17 0.89
N PRO A 114 23.06 -19.97 1.71
CA PRO A 114 24.27 -20.67 1.27
C PRO A 114 23.91 -21.73 0.22
N VAL A 115 24.60 -21.70 -0.93
CA VAL A 115 24.49 -22.68 -2.00
C VAL A 115 25.60 -23.70 -1.84
N ALA A 116 25.27 -24.98 -1.83
CA ALA A 116 26.22 -26.05 -1.51
C ALA A 116 26.94 -25.85 -0.16
N GLN A 117 26.17 -25.56 0.87
CA GLN A 117 26.63 -25.23 2.24
C GLN A 117 27.57 -26.29 2.88
N HIS A 118 27.52 -27.54 2.39
CA HIS A 118 28.43 -28.63 2.82
C HIS A 118 29.89 -28.47 2.34
N LYS A 119 30.15 -27.53 1.43
CA LYS A 119 31.50 -27.21 0.98
C LYS A 119 32.20 -26.31 2.00
N GLU A 120 33.50 -26.54 2.16
CA GLU A 120 34.36 -25.80 3.09
C GLU A 120 34.26 -24.27 2.84
N GLY A 121 34.18 -23.50 3.92
CA GLY A 121 34.15 -22.02 3.89
C GLY A 121 32.84 -21.37 3.50
N VAL A 122 31.84 -22.11 3.00
CA VAL A 122 30.59 -21.50 2.54
C VAL A 122 29.75 -20.97 3.70
N LEU A 123 29.56 -21.76 4.76
CA LEU A 123 28.81 -21.32 5.93
C LEU A 123 29.54 -20.20 6.68
N ASP A 124 30.89 -20.29 6.79
CA ASP A 124 31.68 -19.26 7.44
C ASP A 124 31.55 -17.92 6.71
N LYS A 125 31.65 -17.94 5.38
CA LYS A 125 31.46 -16.74 4.56
C LYS A 125 30.03 -16.18 4.69
N ALA A 126 29.00 -17.03 4.65
CA ALA A 126 27.62 -16.61 4.87
C ALA A 126 27.40 -15.98 6.27
N ALA A 127 28.07 -16.52 7.30
CA ALA A 127 28.03 -15.95 8.65
C ALA A 127 28.75 -14.59 8.75
N GLU A 128 29.83 -14.39 8.00
CA GLU A 128 30.49 -13.07 7.89
C GLU A 128 29.55 -12.04 7.25
N LEU A 129 28.88 -12.37 6.14
CA LEU A 129 27.90 -11.49 5.48
C LEU A 129 26.74 -11.16 6.43
N TYR A 130 26.24 -12.16 7.16
CA TYR A 130 25.21 -11.94 8.18
C TYR A 130 25.64 -10.90 9.21
N LYS A 131 26.85 -11.05 9.78
CA LYS A 131 27.38 -10.12 10.79
C LYS A 131 27.53 -8.70 10.23
N ALA A 132 28.05 -8.57 9.01
CA ALA A 132 28.24 -7.27 8.35
C ALA A 132 26.91 -6.51 8.15
N LEU A 133 25.89 -7.20 7.66
CA LEU A 133 24.56 -6.61 7.43
C LEU A 133 23.82 -6.34 8.76
N ALA A 134 23.89 -7.25 9.72
CA ALA A 134 23.29 -7.07 11.05
C ALA A 134 23.90 -5.86 11.78
N ALA A 135 25.20 -5.62 11.63
CA ALA A 135 25.89 -4.45 12.20
C ALA A 135 25.37 -3.11 11.62
N LYS A 136 24.73 -3.12 10.45
CA LYS A 136 24.06 -1.97 9.85
C LYS A 136 22.60 -1.80 10.31
N GLY A 137 22.13 -2.64 11.24
CA GLY A 137 20.75 -2.61 11.74
C GLY A 137 19.74 -3.28 10.80
N ILE A 138 20.18 -3.97 9.75
CA ILE A 138 19.32 -4.70 8.82
C ILE A 138 18.78 -5.96 9.50
N ARG A 139 17.47 -6.22 9.36
CA ARG A 139 16.83 -7.45 9.82
C ARG A 139 17.17 -8.60 8.89
N VAL A 140 18.33 -9.18 9.07
CA VAL A 140 18.87 -10.26 8.25
C VAL A 140 18.67 -11.62 8.92
N LYS A 141 18.45 -12.66 8.12
CA LYS A 141 18.46 -14.06 8.55
C LYS A 141 19.41 -14.86 7.66
N LEU A 142 20.15 -15.78 8.26
CA LEU A 142 20.91 -16.83 7.58
C LEU A 142 20.11 -18.13 7.63
N ASP A 143 19.90 -18.80 6.49
CA ASP A 143 19.31 -20.13 6.47
C ASP A 143 20.39 -21.20 6.26
N ASP A 144 20.84 -21.75 7.36
CA ASP A 144 21.82 -22.84 7.45
C ASP A 144 21.16 -24.23 7.57
N SER A 145 19.84 -24.34 7.40
CA SER A 145 19.12 -25.62 7.41
C SER A 145 19.56 -26.56 6.28
N ASP A 146 19.30 -27.85 6.44
CA ASP A 146 19.69 -28.89 5.45
C ASP A 146 18.80 -28.91 4.20
N ASN A 147 17.81 -28.00 4.09
CA ASN A 147 16.98 -27.92 2.92
C ASN A 147 17.77 -27.52 1.66
N SER A 148 17.34 -28.00 0.50
CA SER A 148 17.99 -27.63 -0.77
C SER A 148 17.86 -26.12 -1.05
N PRO A 149 18.82 -25.50 -1.78
CA PRO A 149 18.73 -24.09 -2.15
C PRO A 149 17.43 -23.73 -2.87
N GLY A 150 16.96 -24.58 -3.78
CA GLY A 150 15.69 -24.38 -4.49
C GLY A 150 14.48 -24.33 -3.55
N TRP A 151 14.44 -25.21 -2.55
CA TRP A 151 13.38 -25.17 -1.54
C TRP A 151 13.47 -23.86 -0.71
N LYS A 152 14.66 -23.48 -0.27
CA LYS A 152 14.87 -22.22 0.46
C LYS A 152 14.42 -21.01 -0.35
N PHE A 153 14.76 -20.97 -1.66
CA PHE A 153 14.34 -19.88 -2.55
C PHE A 153 12.83 -19.78 -2.61
N ALA A 154 12.13 -20.89 -2.91
CA ALA A 154 10.67 -20.91 -2.96
C ALA A 154 10.01 -20.53 -1.63
N GLN A 155 10.54 -21.05 -0.51
CA GLN A 155 10.04 -20.74 0.84
C GLN A 155 10.13 -19.25 1.18
N TYR A 156 11.24 -18.60 0.87
CA TYR A 156 11.42 -17.19 1.19
C TYR A 156 10.80 -16.25 0.17
N GLU A 157 10.63 -16.70 -1.08
CA GLU A 157 9.83 -16.04 -2.08
C GLU A 157 8.35 -16.01 -1.66
N MET A 158 7.79 -17.15 -1.24
CA MET A 158 6.42 -17.25 -0.71
C MET A 158 6.21 -16.33 0.51
N LYS A 159 7.21 -16.22 1.40
CA LYS A 159 7.18 -15.33 2.56
C LYS A 159 7.37 -13.85 2.22
N GLY A 160 7.69 -13.52 0.98
CA GLY A 160 7.83 -12.15 0.50
C GLY A 160 9.02 -11.39 1.02
N ILE A 161 10.13 -12.08 1.36
CA ILE A 161 11.33 -11.40 1.87
C ILE A 161 11.92 -10.50 0.77
N PRO A 162 12.13 -9.20 1.04
CA PRO A 162 12.49 -8.22 0.02
C PRO A 162 13.77 -8.53 -0.76
N VAL A 163 14.81 -8.98 -0.07
CA VAL A 163 16.14 -9.23 -0.64
C VAL A 163 16.64 -10.61 -0.27
N ARG A 164 17.16 -11.35 -1.25
CA ARG A 164 17.86 -12.62 -1.05
C ARG A 164 19.30 -12.49 -1.51
N ILE A 165 20.22 -12.98 -0.68
CA ILE A 165 21.64 -13.11 -1.01
C ILE A 165 21.95 -14.59 -1.19
N GLU A 166 22.53 -14.93 -2.33
CA GLU A 166 22.99 -16.26 -2.69
C GLU A 166 24.53 -16.27 -2.64
N ILE A 167 25.11 -17.23 -1.95
CA ILE A 167 26.57 -17.37 -1.82
C ILE A 167 26.97 -18.85 -1.91
N GLY A 168 27.84 -19.18 -2.82
CA GLY A 168 28.34 -20.53 -3.04
C GLY A 168 29.85 -20.56 -3.28
N PRO A 169 30.45 -21.74 -3.49
CA PRO A 169 31.91 -21.87 -3.66
C PRO A 169 32.45 -21.02 -4.82
N LYS A 170 31.76 -20.99 -5.95
CA LYS A 170 32.18 -20.19 -7.12
C LYS A 170 32.11 -18.68 -6.85
N ASP A 171 31.12 -18.25 -6.06
CA ASP A 171 30.96 -16.84 -5.70
C ASP A 171 32.10 -16.43 -4.76
N ILE A 172 32.43 -17.28 -3.81
CA ILE A 172 33.54 -17.03 -2.86
C ILE A 172 34.89 -16.94 -3.60
N GLU A 173 35.14 -17.88 -4.53
CA GLU A 173 36.35 -17.91 -5.37
C GLU A 173 36.46 -16.63 -6.21
N ALA A 174 35.34 -16.14 -6.73
CA ALA A 174 35.28 -14.91 -7.52
C ALA A 174 35.22 -13.62 -6.66
N GLY A 175 35.19 -13.73 -5.32
CA GLY A 175 35.12 -12.59 -4.42
C GLY A 175 33.80 -11.80 -4.56
N GLN A 176 32.68 -12.49 -4.76
CA GLN A 176 31.38 -11.86 -5.02
C GLN A 176 30.23 -12.64 -4.37
N CYS A 177 29.01 -12.07 -4.41
CA CYS A 177 27.76 -12.76 -4.12
C CYS A 177 26.67 -12.32 -5.10
N VAL A 178 25.56 -13.06 -5.15
CA VAL A 178 24.39 -12.68 -5.94
C VAL A 178 23.32 -12.10 -5.02
N VAL A 179 22.81 -10.93 -5.36
CA VAL A 179 21.72 -10.25 -4.65
C VAL A 179 20.50 -10.23 -5.56
N ALA A 180 19.38 -10.76 -5.07
CA ALA A 180 18.12 -10.83 -5.79
C ALA A 180 17.01 -10.08 -5.05
N THR A 181 16.15 -9.36 -5.78
CA THR A 181 14.99 -8.67 -5.22
C THR A 181 13.70 -9.43 -5.48
N ARG A 182 12.80 -9.49 -4.49
CA ARG A 182 11.53 -10.22 -4.58
C ARG A 182 10.51 -9.55 -5.51
N PHE A 183 10.43 -8.21 -5.50
CA PHE A 183 9.33 -7.48 -6.15
C PHE A 183 9.35 -7.54 -7.69
N ASN A 184 10.53 -7.71 -8.32
CA ASN A 184 10.70 -7.77 -9.78
C ASN A 184 11.55 -8.96 -10.24
N GLY A 185 12.13 -9.75 -9.32
CA GLY A 185 12.95 -10.91 -9.62
C GLY A 185 14.35 -10.60 -10.18
N GLU A 186 14.75 -9.33 -10.20
CA GLU A 186 16.07 -8.92 -10.69
C GLU A 186 17.18 -9.46 -9.80
N LYS A 187 18.28 -9.85 -10.46
CA LYS A 187 19.51 -10.33 -9.83
C LYS A 187 20.69 -9.46 -10.26
N GLN A 188 21.57 -9.18 -9.31
CA GLN A 188 22.84 -8.52 -9.58
C GLN A 188 23.97 -9.19 -8.82
N THR A 189 25.16 -9.13 -9.38
CA THR A 189 26.39 -9.59 -8.72
C THR A 189 27.02 -8.43 -7.99
N VAL A 190 27.39 -8.64 -6.72
CA VAL A 190 28.01 -7.63 -5.86
C VAL A 190 29.35 -8.15 -5.35
N ALA A 191 30.39 -7.34 -5.49
CA ALA A 191 31.73 -7.67 -5.00
C ALA A 191 31.74 -7.74 -3.47
N LEU A 192 32.53 -8.66 -2.94
CA LEU A 192 32.83 -8.81 -1.52
C LEU A 192 34.18 -8.13 -1.23
N ASP A 193 34.14 -6.82 -1.13
CA ASP A 193 35.27 -5.97 -0.84
C ASP A 193 35.64 -6.00 0.66
N GLU A 194 36.63 -5.22 1.04
CA GLU A 194 37.05 -5.08 2.43
C GLU A 194 35.88 -4.59 3.30
N ASN A 195 35.63 -5.31 4.40
CA ASN A 195 34.52 -5.08 5.32
C ASN A 195 33.11 -5.15 4.67
N TYR A 196 32.98 -5.75 3.48
CA TYR A 196 31.71 -5.93 2.76
C TYR A 196 30.98 -4.61 2.48
N LYS A 197 31.73 -3.53 2.28
CA LYS A 197 31.17 -2.18 2.10
C LYS A 197 30.23 -2.11 0.89
N ALA A 198 30.67 -2.62 -0.27
CA ALA A 198 29.88 -2.62 -1.49
C ALA A 198 28.55 -3.39 -1.31
N LEU A 199 28.59 -4.53 -0.62
CA LEU A 199 27.39 -5.29 -0.31
C LEU A 199 26.45 -4.51 0.62
N CYS A 200 26.96 -3.96 1.70
CA CYS A 200 26.17 -3.19 2.67
C CYS A 200 25.51 -1.97 2.01
N ASP A 201 26.26 -1.22 1.22
CA ASP A 201 25.76 -0.03 0.51
C ASP A 201 24.68 -0.42 -0.51
N THR A 202 24.91 -1.49 -1.30
CA THR A 202 23.92 -2.01 -2.27
C THR A 202 22.65 -2.47 -1.58
N VAL A 203 22.76 -3.25 -0.52
CA VAL A 203 21.58 -3.75 0.21
C VAL A 203 20.82 -2.61 0.88
N SER A 204 21.50 -1.63 1.46
CA SER A 204 20.87 -0.46 2.05
C SER A 204 20.09 0.33 0.99
N ASP A 205 20.68 0.59 -0.17
CA ASP A 205 20.00 1.29 -1.27
C ASP A 205 18.78 0.50 -1.79
N LEU A 206 18.92 -0.82 -1.94
CA LEU A 206 17.78 -1.68 -2.30
C LEU A 206 16.63 -1.57 -1.30
N LEU A 207 16.92 -1.60 0.01
CA LEU A 207 15.90 -1.59 1.05
C LEU A 207 15.27 -0.20 1.25
N GLU A 208 16.04 0.88 1.10
CA GLU A 208 15.57 2.24 1.38
C GLU A 208 14.97 2.92 0.14
N ASN A 209 15.46 2.61 -1.05
CA ASN A 209 15.10 3.33 -2.27
C ASN A 209 14.48 2.43 -3.34
N VAL A 210 15.23 1.45 -3.86
CA VAL A 210 14.88 0.72 -5.09
C VAL A 210 13.60 -0.09 -4.91
N VAL A 211 13.52 -0.91 -3.86
CA VAL A 211 12.37 -1.80 -3.63
C VAL A 211 11.11 -1.01 -3.29
N PRO A 212 11.12 -0.08 -2.30
CA PRO A 212 9.91 0.68 -1.96
C PRO A 212 9.39 1.52 -3.14
N GLN A 213 10.27 2.21 -3.85
CA GLN A 213 9.89 3.03 -5.00
C GLN A 213 9.40 2.19 -6.17
N GLY A 214 10.03 1.04 -6.43
CA GLY A 214 9.61 0.11 -7.48
C GLY A 214 8.23 -0.49 -7.20
N MET A 215 7.98 -0.92 -5.98
CA MET A 215 6.67 -1.42 -5.53
C MET A 215 5.59 -0.34 -5.64
N PHE A 216 5.88 0.87 -5.15
CA PHE A 216 4.95 2.00 -5.23
C PHE A 216 4.60 2.35 -6.68
N ARG A 217 5.60 2.40 -7.57
CA ARG A 217 5.42 2.68 -8.99
C ARG A 217 4.52 1.65 -9.65
N LYS A 218 4.77 0.36 -9.44
CA LYS A 218 3.95 -0.74 -9.97
C LYS A 218 2.49 -0.63 -9.52
N ALA A 219 2.26 -0.35 -8.24
CA ALA A 219 0.92 -0.17 -7.69
C ALA A 219 0.24 1.10 -8.23
N LEU A 220 0.99 2.19 -8.42
CA LEU A 220 0.49 3.44 -9.00
C LEU A 220 0.12 3.25 -10.48
N GLU A 221 0.92 2.55 -11.26
CA GLU A 221 0.63 2.21 -12.64
C GLU A 221 -0.65 1.38 -12.76
N ASN A 222 -0.82 0.35 -11.90
CA ASN A 222 -2.06 -0.43 -11.83
C ASN A 222 -3.27 0.49 -11.58
N ARG A 223 -3.22 1.35 -10.57
CA ARG A 223 -4.30 2.29 -10.27
C ARG A 223 -4.57 3.25 -11.43
N THR A 224 -3.52 3.83 -12.03
CA THR A 224 -3.67 4.80 -13.12
C THR A 224 -4.31 4.17 -14.36
N ASN A 225 -3.85 2.98 -14.75
CA ASN A 225 -4.37 2.26 -15.92
C ASN A 225 -5.81 1.78 -15.72
N LYS A 226 -6.26 1.65 -14.47
CA LYS A 226 -7.61 1.21 -14.09
C LYS A 226 -8.43 2.33 -13.43
N THR A 227 -8.13 3.59 -13.77
CA THR A 227 -8.95 4.75 -13.41
C THR A 227 -9.53 5.35 -14.68
N TYR A 228 -10.85 5.36 -14.77
CA TYR A 228 -11.61 5.79 -15.94
C TYR A 228 -12.25 7.15 -15.69
N VAL A 229 -12.14 8.07 -16.64
CA VAL A 229 -12.81 9.36 -16.60
C VAL A 229 -14.07 9.27 -17.44
N CYS A 230 -15.25 9.48 -16.82
CA CYS A 230 -16.55 9.32 -17.46
C CYS A 230 -17.44 10.56 -17.24
N GLN A 231 -18.21 10.92 -18.25
CA GLN A 231 -19.15 12.06 -18.20
C GLN A 231 -20.62 11.63 -18.14
N THR A 232 -20.92 10.38 -18.53
CA THR A 232 -22.28 9.81 -18.56
C THR A 232 -22.31 8.44 -17.88
N MET A 233 -23.52 8.00 -17.49
CA MET A 233 -23.75 6.66 -16.95
C MET A 233 -23.39 5.56 -17.94
N ASP A 234 -23.69 5.77 -19.22
CA ASP A 234 -23.38 4.81 -20.29
C ASP A 234 -21.88 4.65 -20.47
N GLU A 235 -21.11 5.74 -20.36
CA GLU A 235 -19.65 5.68 -20.39
C GLU A 235 -19.10 4.88 -19.20
N ILE A 236 -19.66 5.01 -18.00
CA ILE A 236 -19.27 4.21 -16.83
C ILE A 236 -19.53 2.73 -17.11
N THR A 237 -20.75 2.38 -17.53
CA THR A 237 -21.14 1.00 -17.82
C THR A 237 -20.22 0.39 -18.88
N LYS A 238 -20.04 1.10 -20.00
CA LYS A 238 -19.16 0.67 -21.09
C LYS A 238 -17.71 0.49 -20.65
N ALA A 239 -17.16 1.43 -19.86
CA ALA A 239 -15.78 1.31 -19.37
C ALA A 239 -15.59 0.09 -18.48
N LEU A 240 -16.55 -0.21 -17.61
CA LEU A 240 -16.50 -1.37 -16.72
C LEU A 240 -16.69 -2.69 -17.49
N GLU A 241 -17.56 -2.74 -18.51
CA GLU A 241 -17.78 -3.92 -19.34
C GLU A 241 -16.54 -4.24 -20.22
N GLU A 242 -15.98 -3.22 -20.88
CA GLU A 242 -14.88 -3.39 -21.82
C GLU A 242 -13.51 -3.55 -21.16
N LYS A 243 -13.27 -2.84 -20.03
CA LYS A 243 -11.95 -2.73 -19.41
C LYS A 243 -11.87 -3.42 -18.02
N GLY A 244 -13.01 -3.90 -17.53
CA GLY A 244 -13.14 -4.53 -16.21
C GLY A 244 -13.25 -3.54 -15.05
N ASP A 245 -13.29 -4.04 -13.84
CA ASP A 245 -13.38 -3.25 -12.62
C ASP A 245 -12.24 -2.21 -12.52
N GLY A 246 -12.52 -1.12 -11.82
CA GLY A 246 -11.58 -0.01 -11.65
C GLY A 246 -12.19 1.14 -10.88
N PHE A 247 -11.42 2.20 -10.72
CA PHE A 247 -11.94 3.48 -10.27
C PHE A 247 -12.58 4.23 -11.45
N VAL A 248 -13.62 4.99 -11.13
CA VAL A 248 -14.25 5.93 -12.06
C VAL A 248 -14.23 7.31 -11.45
N GLU A 249 -13.71 8.29 -12.18
CA GLU A 249 -13.80 9.71 -11.86
C GLU A 249 -14.96 10.31 -12.66
N ALA A 250 -15.98 10.81 -11.98
CA ALA A 250 -17.14 11.41 -12.61
C ALA A 250 -17.74 12.54 -11.76
N MET A 251 -18.36 13.52 -12.42
CA MET A 251 -18.95 14.70 -11.76
C MET A 251 -20.31 14.39 -11.15
N TRP A 252 -20.58 14.93 -9.98
CA TRP A 252 -21.79 14.70 -9.19
C TRP A 252 -22.40 16.00 -8.66
N CYS A 253 -23.74 16.09 -8.61
CA CYS A 253 -24.48 17.28 -8.17
C CYS A 253 -24.62 17.42 -6.65
N GLY A 254 -24.25 16.40 -5.87
CA GLY A 254 -24.44 16.40 -4.41
C GLY A 254 -25.76 15.79 -3.93
N ASP A 255 -26.59 15.27 -4.83
CA ASP A 255 -27.89 14.67 -4.50
C ASP A 255 -27.74 13.16 -4.23
N GLU A 256 -28.17 12.70 -3.05
CA GLU A 256 -28.10 11.29 -2.64
C GLU A 256 -28.85 10.37 -3.61
N ALA A 257 -30.00 10.81 -4.15
CA ALA A 257 -30.73 10.01 -5.13
C ALA A 257 -29.92 9.74 -6.42
N CYS A 258 -29.04 10.67 -6.81
CA CYS A 258 -28.12 10.44 -7.93
C CYS A 258 -27.01 9.46 -7.55
N GLU A 259 -26.53 9.51 -6.31
CA GLU A 259 -25.54 8.57 -5.80
C GLU A 259 -26.08 7.13 -5.80
N ASP A 260 -27.30 6.95 -5.32
CA ASP A 260 -28.02 5.67 -5.35
C ASP A 260 -28.20 5.13 -6.76
N LYS A 261 -28.64 5.97 -7.66
CA LYS A 261 -28.89 5.58 -9.04
C LYS A 261 -27.59 5.19 -9.78
N VAL A 262 -26.47 5.86 -9.51
CA VAL A 262 -25.18 5.45 -10.06
C VAL A 262 -24.85 4.04 -9.60
N LYS A 263 -25.00 3.74 -8.31
CA LYS A 263 -24.74 2.41 -7.75
C LYS A 263 -25.69 1.34 -8.30
N GLU A 264 -26.98 1.65 -8.41
CA GLU A 264 -28.00 0.73 -8.93
C GLU A 264 -27.72 0.34 -10.39
N VAL A 265 -27.41 1.30 -11.24
CA VAL A 265 -27.26 1.10 -12.69
C VAL A 265 -25.90 0.52 -13.04
N THR A 266 -24.82 1.00 -12.40
CA THR A 266 -23.45 0.67 -12.82
C THR A 266 -22.74 -0.32 -11.87
N GLY A 267 -23.31 -0.56 -10.69
CA GLY A 267 -22.69 -1.40 -9.66
C GLY A 267 -21.52 -0.75 -8.90
N VAL A 268 -21.15 0.51 -9.22
CA VAL A 268 -20.08 1.22 -8.49
C VAL A 268 -20.69 2.21 -7.49
N GLY A 269 -20.20 2.15 -6.24
CA GLY A 269 -20.56 3.11 -5.18
C GLY A 269 -19.57 4.25 -5.08
N SER A 270 -19.99 5.36 -4.46
CA SER A 270 -19.09 6.46 -4.14
C SER A 270 -18.01 5.99 -3.15
N ARG A 271 -16.76 6.33 -3.44
CA ARG A 271 -15.64 6.04 -2.53
C ARG A 271 -15.28 7.25 -1.71
N CYS A 272 -15.08 8.36 -2.38
CA CYS A 272 -14.85 9.65 -1.75
C CYS A 272 -15.02 10.80 -2.77
N ILE A 273 -15.15 12.00 -2.24
CA ILE A 273 -14.92 13.27 -2.93
C ILE A 273 -13.43 13.57 -2.74
N PRO A 274 -12.56 13.36 -3.74
CA PRO A 274 -11.11 13.60 -3.61
C PRO A 274 -10.80 15.02 -3.14
N LEU A 275 -9.74 15.18 -2.34
CA LEU A 275 -9.29 16.51 -1.91
C LEU A 275 -8.74 17.31 -3.09
N GLU A 276 -8.15 16.63 -4.07
CA GLU A 276 -7.71 17.22 -5.33
C GLU A 276 -8.84 17.06 -6.34
N GLN A 277 -9.57 18.15 -6.62
CA GLN A 277 -10.68 18.16 -7.54
C GLN A 277 -10.20 18.39 -8.97
N LYS A 278 -10.77 17.62 -9.90
CA LYS A 278 -10.62 17.80 -11.35
C LYS A 278 -11.93 18.28 -11.93
N HIS A 279 -11.89 19.21 -12.86
CA HIS A 279 -13.07 19.58 -13.64
C HIS A 279 -13.17 18.66 -14.86
N ILE A 280 -14.17 17.79 -14.87
CA ILE A 280 -14.40 16.82 -15.95
C ILE A 280 -15.57 17.29 -16.84
N SER A 281 -16.63 17.81 -16.23
CA SER A 281 -17.86 18.27 -16.89
C SER A 281 -18.61 19.21 -15.96
N ASP A 282 -19.40 20.13 -16.53
CA ASP A 282 -20.33 20.99 -15.78
C ASP A 282 -21.56 20.23 -15.27
N LYS A 283 -21.79 19.02 -15.78
CA LYS A 283 -23.03 18.26 -15.55
C LYS A 283 -22.77 17.04 -14.65
N CYS A 284 -23.76 16.76 -13.80
CA CYS A 284 -23.83 15.53 -13.03
C CYS A 284 -23.94 14.32 -13.96
N VAL A 285 -23.11 13.32 -13.74
CA VAL A 285 -23.06 12.06 -14.50
C VAL A 285 -24.42 11.34 -14.55
N CYS A 286 -25.25 11.51 -13.52
CA CYS A 286 -26.56 10.83 -13.41
C CYS A 286 -27.73 11.68 -13.99
N CYS A 287 -27.92 12.90 -13.49
CA CYS A 287 -29.13 13.67 -13.77
C CYS A 287 -28.94 14.85 -14.75
N GLY A 288 -27.71 15.14 -15.16
CA GLY A 288 -27.39 16.24 -16.05
C GLY A 288 -27.51 17.65 -15.44
N LYS A 289 -27.93 17.78 -14.18
CA LYS A 289 -27.96 19.06 -13.45
C LYS A 289 -26.54 19.58 -13.21
N PRO A 290 -26.35 20.87 -12.87
CA PRO A 290 -25.01 21.37 -12.53
C PRO A 290 -24.31 20.52 -11.48
N ALA A 291 -23.08 20.13 -11.76
CA ALA A 291 -22.26 19.34 -10.85
C ALA A 291 -21.57 20.22 -9.80
N LYS A 292 -21.34 19.66 -8.62
CA LYS A 292 -20.64 20.33 -7.51
C LYS A 292 -19.27 19.76 -7.22
N HIS A 293 -19.12 18.44 -7.40
CA HIS A 293 -17.91 17.72 -7.01
C HIS A 293 -17.55 16.66 -8.04
N MET A 294 -16.26 16.46 -8.26
CA MET A 294 -15.77 15.23 -8.84
C MET A 294 -15.73 14.18 -7.72
N VAL A 295 -16.27 13.01 -7.98
CA VAL A 295 -16.32 11.87 -7.05
C VAL A 295 -15.55 10.71 -7.63
N LEU A 296 -14.84 10.00 -6.77
CA LEU A 296 -14.23 8.72 -7.07
C LEU A 296 -15.25 7.62 -6.78
N TRP A 297 -15.58 6.85 -7.80
CA TRP A 297 -16.50 5.71 -7.71
C TRP A 297 -15.72 4.41 -7.89
N GLY A 298 -16.26 3.31 -7.39
CA GLY A 298 -15.63 1.99 -7.56
C GLY A 298 -16.40 0.89 -6.83
N LYS A 299 -16.21 -0.35 -7.27
CA LYS A 299 -16.67 -1.50 -6.49
C LYS A 299 -15.79 -1.66 -5.26
N ALA A 300 -16.37 -2.02 -4.13
CA ALA A 300 -15.68 -2.24 -2.87
C ALA A 300 -15.87 -3.66 -2.36
N TYR A 301 -14.99 -4.06 -1.47
CA TYR A 301 -15.15 -5.30 -0.69
C TYR A 301 -16.25 -5.13 0.37
#